data_5d19397a7842add3aa3ec15d71666ca3
#
_entry.id   5d19397a7842add3aa3ec15d71666ca3
#
_cell.length_a   1.000
_cell.length_b   1.000
_cell.length_c   1.000
_cell.angle_alpha   90.00
_cell.angle_beta   90.00
_cell.angle_gamma   90.00
#
_symmetry.space_group_name_H-M   'P 1'
#
loop_
_entity.id
_entity.type
_entity.pdbx_description
1 polymer ?
#
loop_
_entity_poly.entity_id
_entity_poly.type
_entity_poly.pdbx_seq_one_letter_code
_entity_poly.pdbx_strand_id
1 'polypeptide(L)'
;MPRILVVDDDPMVCVAIEVCLTRKGFGVTVADGGEAGMRALEAGDFDVMLIDVFMPHMRGFDSVRLFHERRPEIPIIAISGYAFANTERAPDLLRMAIELGAACCLRKPFTPDALLTSVNQCLTTPKASARHSK
;
A
#
# COMPACT_ATOMS: atom_id res chain seq x y z
N MET A 1 -15.70 4.70 9.54
CA MET A 1 -15.25 4.65 8.14
C MET A 1 -13.73 4.50 8.12
N PRO A 2 -13.23 3.35 7.66
CA PRO A 2 -11.77 3.18 7.57
C PRO A 2 -11.15 4.16 6.57
N ARG A 3 -9.96 4.60 6.88
CA ARG A 3 -9.24 5.58 6.06
C ARG A 3 -8.02 4.93 5.42
N ILE A 4 -7.85 5.15 4.13
CA ILE A 4 -6.83 4.50 3.32
C ILE A 4 -5.97 5.54 2.63
N LEU A 5 -4.66 5.39 2.77
CA LEU A 5 -3.70 6.22 2.05
C LEU A 5 -3.21 5.46 0.82
N VAL A 6 -3.29 6.09 -0.34
CA VAL A 6 -2.82 5.51 -1.60
C VAL A 6 -1.65 6.34 -2.09
N VAL A 7 -0.50 5.70 -2.28
CA VAL A 7 0.71 6.38 -2.75
C VAL A 7 1.17 5.70 -4.04
N ASP A 8 1.00 6.36 -5.16
CA ASP A 8 1.33 5.83 -6.48
C ASP A 8 1.52 7.03 -7.42
N ASP A 9 2.56 7.00 -8.23
CA ASP A 9 2.84 8.09 -9.17
C ASP A 9 2.05 8.00 -10.47
N ASP A 10 1.28 6.93 -10.66
CA ASP A 10 0.43 6.76 -11.84
C ASP A 10 -0.96 7.29 -11.55
N PRO A 11 -1.36 8.44 -12.16
CA PRO A 11 -2.66 9.02 -11.85
C PRO A 11 -3.84 8.13 -12.22
N MET A 12 -3.70 7.30 -13.25
CA MET A 12 -4.79 6.39 -13.63
C MET A 12 -5.03 5.33 -12.56
N VAL A 13 -3.95 4.81 -11.99
CA VAL A 13 -4.07 3.84 -10.90
C VAL A 13 -4.70 4.49 -9.67
N CYS A 14 -4.27 5.70 -9.35
CA CYS A 14 -4.84 6.44 -8.22
C CYS A 14 -6.34 6.66 -8.37
N VAL A 15 -6.77 7.09 -9.56
CA VAL A 15 -8.19 7.31 -9.83
C VAL A 15 -8.98 6.01 -9.69
N ALA A 16 -8.46 4.93 -10.27
CA ALA A 16 -9.16 3.64 -10.24
C ALA A 16 -9.33 3.15 -8.80
N ILE A 17 -8.28 3.25 -8.00
CA ILE A 17 -8.34 2.84 -6.60
C ILE A 17 -9.31 3.71 -5.82
N GLU A 18 -9.20 5.03 -6.00
CA GLU A 18 -10.05 5.96 -5.27
C GLU A 18 -11.52 5.73 -5.56
N VAL A 19 -11.88 5.58 -6.82
CA VAL A 19 -13.27 5.34 -7.21
C VAL A 19 -13.78 4.04 -6.59
N CYS A 20 -12.99 2.97 -6.70
CA CYS A 20 -13.38 1.66 -6.20
C CYS A 20 -13.60 1.69 -4.69
N LEU A 21 -12.67 2.25 -3.95
CA LEU A 21 -12.74 2.24 -2.49
C LEU A 21 -13.77 3.22 -1.95
N THR A 22 -13.90 4.38 -2.57
CA THR A 22 -14.89 5.37 -2.15
C THR A 22 -16.31 4.81 -2.29
N ARG A 23 -16.57 4.08 -3.36
CA ARG A 23 -17.88 3.45 -3.55
C ARG A 23 -18.23 2.44 -2.47
N LYS A 24 -17.23 1.88 -1.81
CA LYS A 24 -17.42 0.92 -0.73
C LYS A 24 -17.47 1.57 0.65
N GLY A 25 -17.43 2.89 0.71
CA GLY A 25 -17.54 3.61 1.96
C GLY A 25 -16.25 3.94 2.66
N PHE A 26 -15.10 3.69 2.02
CA PHE A 26 -13.81 4.03 2.61
C PHE A 26 -13.47 5.50 2.39
N GLY A 27 -12.77 6.10 3.35
CA GLY A 27 -12.18 7.41 3.15
C GLY A 27 -10.82 7.25 2.50
N VAL A 28 -10.58 7.91 1.37
CA VAL A 28 -9.37 7.70 0.58
C VAL A 28 -8.60 9.00 0.45
N THR A 29 -7.31 8.96 0.73
CA THR A 29 -6.39 10.06 0.48
C THR A 29 -5.36 9.56 -0.53
N VAL A 30 -5.18 10.30 -1.61
CA VAL A 30 -4.27 9.93 -2.69
C VAL A 30 -3.06 10.86 -2.66
N ALA A 31 -1.87 10.27 -2.76
CA ALA A 31 -0.61 10.99 -2.89
C ALA A 31 0.09 10.49 -4.14
N ASP A 32 0.66 11.42 -4.91
CA ASP A 32 1.22 11.10 -6.23
C ASP A 32 2.71 10.74 -6.18
N GLY A 33 3.25 10.51 -5.00
CA GLY A 33 4.64 10.10 -4.85
C GLY A 33 5.02 9.97 -3.40
N GLY A 34 6.26 9.54 -3.16
CA GLY A 34 6.71 9.25 -1.81
C GLY A 34 6.73 10.45 -0.89
N GLU A 35 7.12 11.61 -1.40
CA GLU A 35 7.18 12.83 -0.60
C GLU A 35 5.79 13.29 -0.17
N ALA A 36 4.86 13.34 -1.13
CA ALA A 36 3.48 13.69 -0.84
C ALA A 36 2.83 12.66 0.10
N GLY A 37 3.15 11.38 -0.11
CA GLY A 37 2.65 10.32 0.75
C GLY A 37 3.11 10.46 2.19
N MET A 38 4.38 10.80 2.37
CA MET A 38 4.93 11.00 3.71
C MET A 38 4.27 12.19 4.41
N ARG A 39 4.04 13.28 3.68
CA ARG A 39 3.33 14.43 4.22
C ARG A 39 1.91 14.08 4.64
N ALA A 40 1.22 13.30 3.82
CA ALA A 40 -0.13 12.85 4.14
C ALA A 40 -0.13 11.97 5.39
N LEU A 41 0.85 11.09 5.50
CA LEU A 41 0.96 10.19 6.63
C LEU A 41 1.18 10.96 7.94
N GLU A 42 1.95 12.04 7.87
CA GLU A 42 2.21 12.86 9.05
C GLU A 42 1.02 13.73 9.43
N ALA A 43 0.17 14.06 8.47
CA ALA A 43 -0.95 14.97 8.70
C ALA A 43 -2.23 14.26 9.14
N GLY A 44 -2.32 12.95 9.00
CA GLY A 44 -3.56 12.24 9.32
C GLY A 44 -3.32 10.82 9.79
N ASP A 45 -4.40 10.14 10.10
CA ASP A 45 -4.37 8.74 10.50
C ASP A 45 -5.01 7.88 9.41
N PHE A 46 -4.43 6.69 9.24
CA PHE A 46 -4.91 5.75 8.24
C PHE A 46 -4.97 4.34 8.83
N ASP A 47 -5.85 3.53 8.28
CA ASP A 47 -6.02 2.15 8.71
C ASP A 47 -5.28 1.18 7.79
N VAL A 48 -5.04 1.57 6.55
CA VAL A 48 -4.31 0.77 5.55
C VAL A 48 -3.58 1.74 4.63
N MET A 49 -2.40 1.33 4.15
CA MET A 49 -1.67 2.06 3.11
C MET A 49 -1.49 1.17 1.88
N LEU A 50 -1.74 1.74 0.71
CA LEU A 50 -1.39 1.10 -0.57
C LEU A 50 -0.21 1.88 -1.15
N ILE A 51 0.94 1.22 -1.29
CA ILE A 51 2.18 1.88 -1.68
C ILE A 51 2.75 1.20 -2.91
N ASP A 52 2.97 1.99 -3.98
CA ASP A 52 3.66 1.50 -5.17
C ASP A 52 5.13 1.26 -4.81
N VAL A 53 5.64 0.08 -5.14
CA VAL A 53 7.04 -0.24 -4.83
C VAL A 53 8.01 0.45 -5.79
N PHE A 54 7.52 0.94 -6.93
CA PHE A 54 8.37 1.56 -7.92
C PHE A 54 7.90 2.98 -8.20
N MET A 55 8.50 3.95 -7.54
CA MET A 55 8.19 5.35 -7.77
C MET A 55 9.48 6.11 -8.09
N PRO A 56 9.40 7.18 -8.92
CA PRO A 56 10.56 8.03 -9.16
C PRO A 56 11.13 8.54 -7.84
N HIS A 57 12.43 8.65 -7.79
CA HIS A 57 13.18 9.13 -6.61
C HIS A 57 13.21 8.16 -5.44
N MET A 58 12.64 6.97 -5.60
CA MET A 58 12.75 5.91 -4.60
C MET A 58 13.28 4.65 -5.27
N ARG A 59 14.23 4.00 -4.61
CA ARG A 59 14.86 2.82 -5.17
C ARG A 59 14.13 1.57 -4.70
N GLY A 60 13.71 0.76 -5.67
CA GLY A 60 13.16 -0.55 -5.38
C GLY A 60 12.11 -0.51 -4.28
N PHE A 61 12.36 -1.23 -3.21
CA PHE A 61 11.41 -1.37 -2.11
C PHE A 61 11.59 -0.34 -0.99
N ASP A 62 12.38 0.72 -1.22
CA ASP A 62 12.60 1.74 -0.20
C ASP A 62 11.29 2.38 0.27
N SER A 63 10.31 2.51 -0.64
CA SER A 63 9.03 3.08 -0.27
C SER A 63 8.34 2.26 0.82
N VAL A 64 8.29 0.94 0.64
CA VAL A 64 7.67 0.06 1.64
C VAL A 64 8.40 0.20 2.98
N ARG A 65 9.72 0.12 2.95
CA ARG A 65 10.52 0.19 4.17
C ARG A 65 10.31 1.51 4.90
N LEU A 66 10.36 2.63 4.18
CA LEU A 66 10.25 3.96 4.80
C LEU A 66 8.89 4.19 5.42
N PHE A 67 7.81 3.82 4.72
CA PHE A 67 6.47 3.99 5.25
C PHE A 67 6.23 3.06 6.43
N HIS A 68 6.75 1.84 6.37
CA HIS A 68 6.61 0.91 7.49
C HIS A 68 7.35 1.41 8.72
N GLU A 69 8.57 1.93 8.55
CA GLU A 69 9.34 2.44 9.67
C GLU A 69 8.66 3.64 10.33
N ARG A 70 7.98 4.44 9.53
CA ARG A 70 7.31 5.62 10.05
C ARG A 70 6.08 5.29 10.86
N ARG A 71 5.27 4.35 10.40
CA ARG A 71 4.04 3.94 11.08
C ARG A 71 3.93 2.41 11.02
N PRO A 72 4.67 1.71 11.87
CA PRO A 72 4.71 0.24 11.80
C PRO A 72 3.39 -0.43 12.15
N GLU A 73 2.48 0.27 12.79
CA GLU A 73 1.18 -0.31 13.15
C GLU A 73 0.20 -0.32 11.99
N ILE A 74 0.47 0.43 10.91
CA ILE A 74 -0.46 0.50 9.78
C ILE A 74 -0.03 -0.53 8.72
N PRO A 75 -0.93 -1.47 8.37
CA PRO A 75 -0.57 -2.47 7.36
C PRO A 75 -0.41 -1.85 5.98
N ILE A 76 0.56 -2.34 5.23
CA ILE A 76 0.90 -1.87 3.90
C ILE A 76 0.56 -2.95 2.88
N ILE A 77 -0.17 -2.57 1.84
CA ILE A 77 -0.33 -3.37 0.64
C ILE A 77 0.65 -2.81 -0.39
N ALA A 78 1.66 -3.60 -0.75
CA ALA A 78 2.64 -3.19 -1.76
C ALA A 78 2.05 -3.41 -3.14
N ILE A 79 2.12 -2.39 -4.00
CA ILE A 79 1.61 -2.48 -5.37
C ILE A 79 2.80 -2.62 -6.29
N SER A 80 2.83 -3.69 -7.11
CA SER A 80 3.91 -3.93 -8.06
C SER A 80 3.41 -3.79 -9.49
N GLY A 81 4.24 -3.20 -10.35
CA GLY A 81 3.87 -3.00 -11.73
C GLY A 81 4.19 -4.19 -12.62
N TYR A 82 3.89 -4.04 -13.90
CA TYR A 82 4.10 -5.08 -14.90
C TYR A 82 5.52 -5.61 -14.95
N ALA A 83 6.50 -4.72 -14.77
CA ALA A 83 7.90 -5.11 -14.89
C ALA A 83 8.25 -6.21 -13.89
N PHE A 84 7.66 -6.17 -12.71
CA PHE A 84 7.88 -7.20 -11.70
C PHE A 84 7.00 -8.43 -11.93
N ALA A 85 5.77 -8.21 -12.38
CA ALA A 85 4.81 -9.31 -12.52
C ALA A 85 5.26 -10.34 -13.56
N ASN A 86 6.04 -9.90 -14.57
CA ASN A 86 6.40 -10.73 -15.70
C ASN A 86 7.86 -11.21 -15.68
N THR A 87 8.51 -11.19 -14.50
CA THR A 87 9.88 -11.65 -14.40
C THR A 87 9.94 -12.97 -13.64
N GLU A 88 11.02 -13.72 -13.89
CA GLU A 88 11.26 -14.94 -13.14
C GLU A 88 11.53 -14.67 -11.67
N ARG A 89 11.84 -13.43 -11.33
CA ARG A 89 12.15 -13.02 -9.96
C ARG A 89 10.93 -12.51 -9.20
N ALA A 90 9.73 -12.57 -9.80
CA ALA A 90 8.53 -12.06 -9.16
C ALA A 90 8.28 -12.66 -7.76
N PRO A 91 8.45 -13.98 -7.54
CA PRO A 91 8.27 -14.52 -6.19
C PRO A 91 9.27 -13.99 -5.18
N ASP A 92 10.52 -13.75 -5.60
CA ASP A 92 11.53 -13.19 -4.71
C ASP A 92 11.22 -11.74 -4.37
N LEU A 93 10.72 -10.97 -5.34
CA LEU A 93 10.35 -9.59 -5.11
C LEU A 93 9.19 -9.47 -4.15
N LEU A 94 8.22 -10.38 -4.26
CA LEU A 94 7.10 -10.45 -3.33
C LEU A 94 7.60 -10.73 -1.91
N ARG A 95 8.50 -11.69 -1.77
CA ARG A 95 9.08 -12.01 -0.47
C ARG A 95 9.82 -10.82 0.11
N MET A 96 10.59 -10.11 -0.71
CA MET A 96 11.31 -8.92 -0.26
C MET A 96 10.37 -7.85 0.27
N ALA A 97 9.26 -7.61 -0.41
CA ALA A 97 8.29 -6.61 0.04
C ALA A 97 7.74 -6.99 1.42
N ILE A 98 7.42 -8.26 1.62
CA ILE A 98 6.90 -8.74 2.89
C ILE A 98 7.94 -8.61 3.99
N GLU A 99 9.20 -8.94 3.69
CA GLU A 99 10.28 -8.82 4.66
C GLU A 99 10.51 -7.37 5.08
N LEU A 100 10.25 -6.43 4.18
CA LEU A 100 10.41 -5.00 4.47
C LEU A 100 9.20 -4.38 5.17
N GLY A 101 8.16 -5.16 5.40
CA GLY A 101 7.05 -4.71 6.20
C GLY A 101 5.68 -4.73 5.53
N ALA A 102 5.59 -5.12 4.26
CA ALA A 102 4.29 -5.20 3.59
C ALA A 102 3.49 -6.38 4.15
N ALA A 103 2.20 -6.16 4.36
CA ALA A 103 1.31 -7.22 4.79
C ALA A 103 0.95 -8.15 3.63
N CYS A 104 0.86 -7.60 2.43
CA CYS A 104 0.61 -8.38 1.20
C CYS A 104 0.99 -7.53 0.00
N CYS A 105 0.90 -8.14 -1.17
CA CYS A 105 1.21 -7.47 -2.44
C CYS A 105 0.05 -7.59 -3.40
N LEU A 106 -0.08 -6.58 -4.24
CA LEU A 106 -1.11 -6.51 -5.26
C LEU A 106 -0.42 -6.19 -6.59
N ARG A 107 -0.55 -7.06 -7.59
CA ARG A 107 0.13 -6.88 -8.88
C ARG A 107 -0.78 -6.17 -9.88
N LYS A 108 -0.22 -5.21 -10.59
CA LYS A 108 -0.92 -4.53 -11.69
C LYS A 108 -0.91 -5.41 -12.94
N PRO A 109 -1.99 -5.47 -13.69
CA PRO A 109 -3.29 -4.89 -13.38
C PRO A 109 -4.04 -5.77 -12.37
N PHE A 110 -4.73 -5.15 -11.46
CA PHE A 110 -5.55 -5.89 -10.48
C PHE A 110 -7.02 -5.59 -10.72
N THR A 111 -7.86 -6.51 -10.27
CA THR A 111 -9.31 -6.34 -10.36
C THR A 111 -9.82 -5.60 -9.13
N PRO A 112 -11.00 -4.98 -9.21
CA PRO A 112 -11.62 -4.41 -8.01
C PRO A 112 -11.79 -5.42 -6.88
N ASP A 113 -12.11 -6.67 -7.22
CA ASP A 113 -12.27 -7.70 -6.20
C ASP A 113 -10.95 -8.01 -5.50
N ALA A 114 -9.85 -8.09 -6.24
CA ALA A 114 -8.53 -8.32 -5.63
C ALA A 114 -8.15 -7.18 -4.71
N LEU A 115 -8.39 -5.95 -5.14
CA LEU A 115 -8.13 -4.77 -4.33
C LEU A 115 -8.93 -4.80 -3.02
N LEU A 116 -10.22 -5.03 -3.13
CA LEU A 116 -11.11 -5.06 -1.96
C LEU A 116 -10.78 -6.20 -1.01
N THR A 117 -10.43 -7.35 -1.55
CA THR A 117 -10.03 -8.50 -0.73
C THR A 117 -8.78 -8.15 0.09
N SER A 118 -7.78 -7.55 -0.56
CA SER A 118 -6.54 -7.17 0.12
C SER A 118 -6.80 -6.15 1.23
N VAL A 119 -7.61 -5.13 0.94
CA VAL A 119 -7.93 -4.10 1.91
C VAL A 119 -8.67 -4.71 3.10
N ASN A 120 -9.67 -5.54 2.85
CA ASN A 120 -10.46 -6.14 3.90
C ASN A 120 -9.63 -7.08 4.78
N GLN A 121 -8.71 -7.81 4.18
CA GLN A 121 -7.80 -8.65 4.95
C GLN A 121 -6.94 -7.83 5.91
N CYS A 122 -6.45 -6.69 5.46
CA CYS A 122 -5.66 -5.82 6.32
C CYS A 122 -6.50 -5.24 7.45
N LEU A 123 -7.76 -4.91 7.18
CA LEU A 123 -8.63 -4.31 8.18
C LEU A 123 -9.07 -5.31 9.26
N THR A 124 -9.13 -6.59 8.92
CA THR A 124 -9.54 -7.61 9.87
C THR A 124 -8.37 -8.17 10.69
N THR A 125 -7.14 -7.85 10.29
CA THR A 125 -5.96 -8.30 11.03
C THR A 125 -5.63 -7.29 12.12
N PRO A 126 -5.37 -7.71 13.37
CA PRO A 126 -4.98 -6.76 14.42
C PRO A 126 -3.70 -6.01 14.04
N LYS A 127 -3.66 -4.74 14.38
CA LYS A 127 -2.48 -3.92 14.14
C LYS A 127 -1.31 -4.44 14.97
N ALA A 128 -0.10 -4.29 14.43
CA ALA A 128 1.11 -4.76 15.10
C ALA A 128 1.30 -4.13 16.47
N SER A 129 1.00 -2.86 16.61
CA SER A 129 1.12 -2.17 17.90
C SER A 129 0.19 -2.77 18.95
N ALA A 130 -1.01 -3.16 18.56
CA ALA A 130 -1.96 -3.79 19.49
C ALA A 130 -1.44 -5.15 19.95
N ARG A 131 -0.78 -5.89 19.08
CA ARG A 131 -0.21 -7.18 19.45
C ARG A 131 0.95 -7.02 20.42
N HIS A 132 1.70 -5.95 20.32
CA HIS A 132 2.86 -5.70 21.15
C HIS A 132 2.52 -5.10 22.51
N SER A 133 1.33 -4.60 22.66
CA SER A 133 0.94 -3.95 23.90
C SER A 133 0.61 -4.92 25.02
N LYS A 134 0.71 -6.19 24.76
CA LYS A 134 0.45 -7.22 25.77
C LYS A 134 1.62 -7.46 26.68
#